data_35800fa63365d6ad710dc8754db2d653
#
_entry.id   35800fa63365d6ad710dc8754db2d653
#
_cell.length_a   1.000
_cell.length_b   1.000
_cell.length_c   1.000
_cell.angle_alpha   90.00
_cell.angle_beta   90.00
_cell.angle_gamma   90.00
#
_symmetry.space_group_name_H-M   'P 1'
#
loop_
_entity.id
_entity.type
_entity.pdbx_description
1 polymer ?
#
loop_
_entity_poly.entity_id
_entity_poly.type
_entity_poly.pdbx_seq_one_letter_code
_entity_poly.pdbx_strand_id
1 'polypeptide(L)'
;MKIKEDKVMAVVKELFRGEQGGAVSFGDYTLNKKTKKEDIEFSGDLYKVKTFYEITKLEKNGAFVYESVPGTAVENFAVKEDGISFQVAGYRDCEITVELEESTQYVISFTGEQHGLMETNRSGKLSIGVELEEGKDVEVSIVKR
;
A
#
# COMPACT_ATOMS: atom_id res chain seq x y z
N MET A 1 22.17 1.35 16.18
CA MET A 1 22.20 2.69 15.68
C MET A 1 21.67 2.79 14.30
N LYS A 2 22.43 2.29 13.35
CA LYS A 2 22.01 2.39 11.98
C LYS A 2 20.73 1.67 11.69
N ILE A 3 20.51 0.56 12.36
CA ILE A 3 19.31 -0.22 12.17
C ILE A 3 18.08 0.59 12.55
N LYS A 4 18.20 1.37 13.61
CA LYS A 4 17.10 2.23 14.01
C LYS A 4 16.80 3.28 12.96
N GLU A 5 17.86 3.84 12.42
CA GLU A 5 17.70 4.85 11.38
C GLU A 5 17.00 4.27 10.16
N ASP A 6 17.37 3.06 9.79
CA ASP A 6 16.75 2.42 8.64
C ASP A 6 15.26 2.22 8.86
N LYS A 7 14.88 1.84 10.06
CA LYS A 7 13.46 1.62 10.37
C LYS A 7 12.68 2.92 10.41
N VAL A 8 13.32 3.98 10.91
CA VAL A 8 12.68 5.28 10.94
C VAL A 8 12.48 5.82 9.54
N MET A 9 13.32 5.37 8.60
CA MET A 9 13.26 5.82 7.22
C MET A 9 12.36 4.94 6.35
N ALA A 10 11.24 4.51 6.91
CA ALA A 10 10.32 3.64 6.18
C ALA A 10 9.58 4.34 5.04
N VAL A 11 9.59 5.67 5.02
CA VAL A 11 8.90 6.42 3.96
C VAL A 11 9.63 6.26 2.63
N VAL A 12 8.89 6.39 1.55
CA VAL A 12 9.45 6.27 0.21
C VAL A 12 9.94 7.63 -0.24
N LYS A 13 11.26 7.70 -0.45
CA LYS A 13 11.89 8.93 -0.88
C LYS A 13 11.34 9.34 -2.22
N GLU A 14 11.04 10.64 -2.35
CA GLU A 14 10.45 11.21 -3.56
C GLU A 14 9.09 10.63 -3.90
N LEU A 15 8.42 10.04 -2.92
CA LEU A 15 7.03 9.61 -2.95
C LEU A 15 6.74 8.38 -3.80
N PHE A 16 7.66 7.97 -4.70
CA PHE A 16 7.41 6.85 -5.60
C PHE A 16 8.74 6.25 -6.04
N ARG A 17 8.77 4.92 -6.10
CA ARG A 17 9.95 4.21 -6.60
C ARG A 17 9.51 2.92 -7.28
N GLY A 18 10.00 2.68 -8.49
CA GLY A 18 9.77 1.41 -9.16
C GLY A 18 10.71 0.35 -8.60
N GLU A 19 10.22 -0.88 -8.51
CA GLU A 19 10.99 -2.00 -8.00
C GLU A 19 11.14 -3.06 -9.07
N GLN A 20 11.96 -4.07 -8.81
CA GLN A 20 12.11 -5.19 -9.72
C GLN A 20 10.79 -5.93 -9.87
N GLY A 21 10.56 -6.47 -11.07
CA GLY A 21 9.37 -7.26 -11.33
C GLY A 21 8.09 -6.47 -11.49
N GLY A 22 8.21 -5.14 -11.59
CA GLY A 22 7.04 -4.31 -11.80
C GLY A 22 6.34 -3.84 -10.54
N ALA A 23 6.82 -4.25 -9.38
CA ALA A 23 6.26 -3.76 -8.12
C ALA A 23 6.62 -2.30 -7.92
N VAL A 24 5.86 -1.59 -7.09
CA VAL A 24 6.10 -0.18 -6.83
C VAL A 24 6.09 0.11 -5.34
N SER A 25 6.82 1.14 -4.95
CA SER A 25 6.84 1.62 -3.57
C SER A 25 6.41 3.08 -3.59
N PHE A 26 5.64 3.49 -2.58
CA PHE A 26 5.09 4.84 -2.59
C PHE A 26 4.64 5.27 -1.20
N GLY A 27 4.51 6.58 -1.02
CA GLY A 27 3.91 7.16 0.16
C GLY A 27 4.89 7.71 1.17
N ASP A 28 4.47 8.78 1.84
CA ASP A 28 5.26 9.41 2.91
C ASP A 28 4.29 10.01 3.94
N TYR A 29 4.07 9.28 5.01
CA TYR A 29 3.12 9.68 6.05
C TYR A 29 3.70 10.71 7.02
N THR A 30 4.95 11.10 6.82
CA THR A 30 5.57 12.10 7.70
C THR A 30 5.32 13.53 7.22
N LEU A 31 4.78 13.70 6.02
CA LEU A 31 4.55 15.02 5.47
C LEU A 31 3.38 15.72 6.14
N ASN A 32 3.53 17.01 6.39
CA ASN A 32 2.50 17.82 7.02
C ASN A 32 1.42 18.27 6.05
N LYS A 33 1.77 18.37 4.78
CA LYS A 33 0.86 18.89 3.77
C LYS A 33 0.65 17.87 2.68
N LYS A 34 -0.56 17.82 2.15
CA LYS A 34 -0.91 16.96 1.05
C LYS A 34 0.02 17.26 -0.14
N THR A 35 0.71 16.25 -0.58
CA THR A 35 1.67 16.35 -1.64
C THR A 35 1.31 15.36 -2.73
N LYS A 36 1.36 15.82 -3.98
CA LYS A 36 1.03 14.99 -5.13
C LYS A 36 2.22 14.89 -6.05
N LYS A 37 2.34 13.74 -6.68
CA LYS A 37 3.28 13.54 -7.77
C LYS A 37 2.53 12.75 -8.84
N GLU A 38 2.49 13.29 -10.06
CA GLU A 38 1.71 12.66 -11.10
C GLU A 38 2.53 12.50 -12.37
N ASP A 39 1.95 11.79 -13.33
CA ASP A 39 2.60 11.50 -14.62
C ASP A 39 3.91 10.74 -14.42
N ILE A 40 3.92 9.79 -13.49
CA ILE A 40 5.10 8.98 -13.22
C ILE A 40 5.04 7.75 -14.10
N GLU A 41 5.95 7.65 -15.06
CA GLU A 41 6.00 6.49 -15.95
C GLU A 41 6.88 5.40 -15.35
N PHE A 42 6.33 4.20 -15.28
CA PHE A 42 7.11 3.06 -14.83
C PHE A 42 6.51 1.77 -15.39
N SER A 43 7.35 0.97 -16.03
CA SER A 43 6.98 -0.36 -16.54
C SER A 43 5.75 -0.32 -17.45
N GLY A 44 5.65 0.73 -18.27
CA GLY A 44 4.56 0.85 -19.23
C GLY A 44 3.29 1.47 -18.71
N ASP A 45 3.26 1.84 -17.42
CA ASP A 45 2.08 2.41 -16.79
C ASP A 45 2.35 3.81 -16.28
N LEU A 46 1.28 4.56 -16.08
CA LEU A 46 1.35 5.93 -15.61
C LEU A 46 0.76 6.00 -14.21
N TYR A 47 1.54 6.48 -13.25
CA TYR A 47 1.14 6.49 -11.84
C TYR A 47 0.95 7.90 -11.31
N LYS A 48 0.10 8.01 -10.30
CA LYS A 48 -0.10 9.23 -9.55
C LYS A 48 -0.19 8.88 -8.07
N VAL A 49 0.58 9.60 -7.25
CA VAL A 49 0.56 9.39 -5.81
C VAL A 49 0.15 10.69 -5.12
N LYS A 50 -0.67 10.57 -4.09
CA LYS A 50 -1.05 11.65 -3.20
C LYS A 50 -0.82 11.15 -1.79
N THR A 51 -0.05 11.90 -0.99
CA THR A 51 0.32 11.38 0.32
C THR A 51 0.64 12.51 1.29
N PHE A 52 0.29 12.31 2.53
CA PHE A 52 0.70 13.09 3.69
C PHE A 52 0.18 12.37 4.92
N TYR A 53 0.25 12.98 6.11
CA TYR A 53 -0.05 12.22 7.33
C TYR A 53 -1.50 11.71 7.40
N GLU A 54 -2.43 12.32 6.69
CA GLU A 54 -3.83 11.93 6.78
C GLU A 54 -4.26 10.88 5.76
N ILE A 55 -3.56 10.80 4.62
CA ILE A 55 -3.98 9.86 3.57
C ILE A 55 -2.81 9.53 2.66
N THR A 56 -2.80 8.31 2.15
CA THR A 56 -1.92 7.93 1.05
C THR A 56 -2.78 7.25 -0.01
N LYS A 57 -2.62 7.68 -1.26
CA LYS A 57 -3.43 7.16 -2.35
C LYS A 57 -2.57 6.96 -3.58
N LEU A 58 -2.78 5.84 -4.26
CA LEU A 58 -2.10 5.53 -5.52
C LEU A 58 -3.13 5.28 -6.61
N GLU A 59 -2.89 5.88 -7.78
CA GLU A 59 -3.66 5.62 -8.99
C GLU A 59 -2.71 5.12 -10.06
N LYS A 60 -3.22 4.25 -10.92
CA LYS A 60 -2.47 3.67 -12.03
C LYS A 60 -3.33 3.83 -13.28
N ASN A 61 -2.81 4.53 -14.28
CA ASN A 61 -3.53 4.81 -15.51
C ASN A 61 -4.90 5.43 -15.24
N GLY A 62 -4.96 6.30 -14.24
CA GLY A 62 -6.20 7.01 -13.90
C GLY A 62 -7.16 6.21 -13.03
N ALA A 63 -6.84 4.98 -12.69
CA ALA A 63 -7.73 4.14 -11.91
C ALA A 63 -7.20 3.95 -10.48
N PHE A 64 -8.12 3.80 -9.55
CA PHE A 64 -7.82 3.57 -8.15
C PHE A 64 -7.03 2.28 -7.96
N VAL A 65 -6.01 2.31 -7.11
CA VAL A 65 -5.22 1.13 -6.75
C VAL A 65 -5.20 0.92 -5.24
N TYR A 66 -4.89 1.97 -4.48
CA TYR A 66 -4.63 1.86 -3.05
C TYR A 66 -5.00 3.16 -2.34
N GLU A 67 -5.55 3.03 -1.14
CA GLU A 67 -5.79 4.19 -0.30
C GLU A 67 -5.66 3.77 1.16
N SER A 68 -5.00 4.59 1.96
CA SER A 68 -4.96 4.36 3.40
C SER A 68 -5.33 5.62 4.15
N VAL A 69 -6.02 5.45 5.27
CA VAL A 69 -6.39 6.53 6.19
C VAL A 69 -6.11 6.03 7.61
N PRO A 70 -5.24 6.68 8.36
CA PRO A 70 -4.34 7.76 7.95
C PRO A 70 -3.27 7.33 6.95
N GLY A 71 -2.39 8.24 6.61
CA GLY A 71 -1.36 7.99 5.61
C GLY A 71 -0.38 6.90 6.00
N THR A 72 0.18 6.26 5.00
CA THR A 72 1.16 5.18 5.17
C THR A 72 2.25 5.30 4.11
N ALA A 73 3.28 4.49 4.26
CA ALA A 73 4.26 4.24 3.22
C ALA A 73 4.18 2.76 2.87
N VAL A 74 4.25 2.48 1.58
CA VAL A 74 4.07 1.13 1.07
C VAL A 74 5.29 0.74 0.27
N GLU A 75 5.84 -0.45 0.53
CA GLU A 75 6.97 -0.96 -0.23
C GLU A 75 6.60 -2.26 -0.93
N ASN A 76 7.11 -2.40 -2.14
CA ASN A 76 6.96 -3.61 -2.94
C ASN A 76 5.51 -4.02 -3.13
N PHE A 77 4.69 -3.05 -3.54
CA PHE A 77 3.30 -3.34 -3.88
C PHE A 77 3.32 -4.14 -5.18
N ALA A 78 3.04 -5.42 -5.06
CA ALA A 78 3.15 -6.35 -6.18
C ALA A 78 1.78 -6.91 -6.51
N VAL A 79 1.37 -6.74 -7.77
CA VAL A 79 0.12 -7.29 -8.27
C VAL A 79 0.44 -8.61 -8.94
N LYS A 80 -0.23 -9.67 -8.49
CA LYS A 80 -0.03 -11.02 -8.99
C LYS A 80 -1.33 -11.53 -9.58
N GLU A 81 -1.24 -12.67 -10.25
CA GLU A 81 -2.42 -13.26 -10.87
C GLU A 81 -3.51 -13.56 -9.84
N ASP A 82 -3.11 -13.98 -8.66
CA ASP A 82 -4.06 -14.42 -7.63
C ASP A 82 -4.23 -13.43 -6.48
N GLY A 83 -3.66 -12.23 -6.60
CA GLY A 83 -3.83 -11.25 -5.53
C GLY A 83 -2.72 -10.22 -5.50
N ILE A 84 -2.50 -9.67 -4.31
CA ILE A 84 -1.48 -8.63 -4.12
C ILE A 84 -0.73 -8.90 -2.82
N SER A 85 0.47 -8.34 -2.75
CA SER A 85 1.25 -8.36 -1.51
C SER A 85 2.05 -7.07 -1.42
N PHE A 86 2.28 -6.61 -0.20
CA PHE A 86 3.06 -5.39 0.02
C PHE A 86 3.46 -5.29 1.49
N GLN A 87 4.41 -4.40 1.77
CA GLN A 87 4.77 -4.04 3.13
C GLN A 87 4.28 -2.64 3.39
N VAL A 88 3.74 -2.40 4.58
CA VAL A 88 3.17 -1.11 4.93
C VAL A 88 3.71 -0.65 6.28
N ALA A 89 3.99 0.66 6.36
CA ALA A 89 4.48 1.29 7.58
C ALA A 89 3.70 2.57 7.84
N GLY A 90 3.54 2.92 9.11
CA GLY A 90 2.85 4.13 9.52
C GLY A 90 3.01 4.34 11.01
N TYR A 91 2.46 5.45 11.50
CA TYR A 91 2.55 5.75 12.92
C TYR A 91 1.51 5.05 13.78
N ARG A 92 0.39 4.68 13.18
CA ARG A 92 -0.74 4.14 13.95
C ARG A 92 -1.63 3.30 13.05
N ASP A 93 -2.59 2.65 13.66
CA ASP A 93 -3.54 1.81 12.96
C ASP A 93 -4.22 2.56 11.83
N CYS A 94 -4.48 1.85 10.75
CA CYS A 94 -5.07 2.47 9.57
C CYS A 94 -6.05 1.53 8.92
N GLU A 95 -6.87 2.10 8.03
CA GLU A 95 -7.72 1.32 7.15
C GLU A 95 -7.15 1.43 5.74
N ILE A 96 -6.96 0.29 5.11
CA ILE A 96 -6.42 0.23 3.75
C ILE A 96 -7.49 -0.31 2.82
N THR A 97 -7.69 0.38 1.71
CA THR A 97 -8.62 -0.07 0.67
C THR A 97 -7.83 -0.33 -0.60
N VAL A 98 -8.07 -1.49 -1.20
CA VAL A 98 -7.44 -1.87 -2.47
C VAL A 98 -8.52 -2.33 -3.43
N GLU A 99 -8.19 -2.37 -4.72
CA GLU A 99 -9.13 -2.85 -5.73
C GLU A 99 -8.59 -4.12 -6.35
N LEU A 100 -9.45 -5.14 -6.37
CA LEU A 100 -9.14 -6.48 -6.86
C LEU A 100 -10.29 -6.92 -7.77
N GLU A 101 -10.46 -8.21 -7.98
CA GLU A 101 -11.61 -8.71 -8.74
C GLU A 101 -12.89 -8.52 -7.97
N GLU A 102 -13.95 -8.20 -8.67
CA GLU A 102 -15.24 -7.96 -8.02
C GLU A 102 -15.84 -9.24 -7.46
N SER A 103 -16.56 -9.10 -6.36
CA SER A 103 -17.34 -10.19 -5.74
C SER A 103 -16.55 -11.48 -5.59
N THR A 104 -15.32 -11.38 -5.13
CA THR A 104 -14.39 -12.50 -5.05
C THR A 104 -13.85 -12.63 -3.63
N GLN A 105 -13.66 -13.86 -3.18
CA GLN A 105 -13.14 -14.11 -1.83
C GLN A 105 -11.63 -14.18 -1.83
N TYR A 106 -11.05 -13.56 -0.81
CA TYR A 106 -9.60 -13.48 -0.63
C TYR A 106 -9.21 -13.86 0.79
N VAL A 107 -8.06 -14.50 0.92
CA VAL A 107 -7.46 -14.83 2.21
C VAL A 107 -6.49 -13.70 2.56
N ILE A 108 -6.68 -13.11 3.74
CA ILE A 108 -5.86 -12.01 4.22
C ILE A 108 -4.85 -12.54 5.22
N SER A 109 -3.59 -12.20 5.04
CA SER A 109 -2.52 -12.57 5.98
C SER A 109 -1.68 -11.36 6.32
N PHE A 110 -1.26 -11.27 7.59
CA PHE A 110 -0.36 -10.22 8.06
C PHE A 110 0.91 -10.89 8.57
N THR A 111 2.04 -10.52 7.99
CA THR A 111 3.36 -11.02 8.38
C THR A 111 3.35 -12.56 8.49
N GLY A 112 2.80 -13.20 7.45
CA GLY A 112 2.75 -14.65 7.35
C GLY A 112 1.66 -15.35 8.12
N GLU A 113 0.90 -14.62 8.93
CA GLU A 113 -0.14 -15.21 9.78
C GLU A 113 -1.51 -14.94 9.17
N GLN A 114 -2.27 -15.99 8.92
CA GLN A 114 -3.59 -15.83 8.33
C GLN A 114 -4.52 -15.11 9.28
N HIS A 115 -5.16 -14.07 8.78
CA HIS A 115 -6.03 -13.22 9.58
C HIS A 115 -7.51 -13.50 9.32
N GLY A 116 -7.88 -13.78 8.07
CA GLY A 116 -9.27 -14.05 7.78
C GLY A 116 -9.58 -14.12 6.31
N LEU A 117 -10.85 -14.28 6.02
CA LEU A 117 -11.39 -14.40 4.68
C LEU A 117 -12.32 -13.21 4.46
N MET A 118 -12.16 -12.51 3.35
CA MET A 118 -12.98 -11.35 3.04
C MET A 118 -13.38 -11.38 1.58
N GLU A 119 -14.49 -10.76 1.27
CA GLU A 119 -14.99 -10.70 -0.09
C GLU A 119 -15.00 -9.26 -0.58
N THR A 120 -14.54 -9.05 -1.81
CA THR A 120 -14.61 -7.73 -2.44
C THR A 120 -16.06 -7.38 -2.76
N ASN A 121 -16.33 -6.07 -2.87
CA ASN A 121 -17.66 -5.63 -3.28
C ASN A 121 -17.79 -5.67 -4.80
N ARG A 122 -18.89 -5.14 -5.32
CA ARG A 122 -19.17 -5.17 -6.77
C ARG A 122 -18.16 -4.34 -7.58
N SER A 123 -17.52 -3.39 -6.94
CA SER A 123 -16.49 -2.57 -7.60
C SER A 123 -15.11 -3.20 -7.45
N GLY A 124 -15.01 -4.35 -6.80
CA GLY A 124 -13.72 -4.98 -6.56
C GLY A 124 -12.98 -4.41 -5.36
N LYS A 125 -13.61 -3.58 -4.55
CA LYS A 125 -12.93 -2.96 -3.42
C LYS A 125 -12.98 -3.81 -2.18
N LEU A 126 -11.88 -3.78 -1.44
CA LEU A 126 -11.72 -4.49 -0.18
C LEU A 126 -11.05 -3.55 0.80
N SER A 127 -11.63 -3.43 2.00
CA SER A 127 -11.04 -2.57 3.04
C SER A 127 -10.64 -3.43 4.23
N ILE A 128 -9.42 -3.23 4.72
CA ILE A 128 -8.89 -3.99 5.85
C ILE A 128 -8.30 -3.02 6.88
N GLY A 129 -8.47 -3.39 8.16
CA GLY A 129 -7.81 -2.67 9.23
C GLY A 129 -6.45 -3.28 9.49
N VAL A 130 -5.42 -2.45 9.58
CA VAL A 130 -4.06 -2.92 9.84
C VAL A 130 -3.53 -2.18 11.06
N GLU A 131 -3.04 -2.95 12.03
CA GLU A 131 -2.44 -2.36 13.23
C GLU A 131 -1.00 -2.02 12.94
N LEU A 132 -0.67 -0.76 13.09
CA LEU A 132 0.68 -0.27 12.82
C LEU A 132 1.22 0.49 14.01
N GLU A 133 2.53 0.44 14.18
CA GLU A 133 3.21 1.29 15.15
C GLU A 133 4.54 1.72 14.56
N GLU A 134 5.03 2.84 15.05
CA GLU A 134 6.26 3.41 14.53
C GLU A 134 7.41 2.42 14.65
N GLY A 135 8.21 2.31 13.58
CA GLY A 135 9.38 1.47 13.58
C GLY A 135 9.13 0.02 13.20
N LYS A 136 7.86 -0.33 12.92
CA LYS A 136 7.52 -1.68 12.51
C LYS A 136 6.67 -1.64 11.26
N ASP A 137 7.07 -2.37 10.25
CA ASP A 137 6.21 -2.53 9.08
C ASP A 137 5.51 -3.88 9.14
N VAL A 138 4.41 -3.98 8.43
CA VAL A 138 3.60 -5.18 8.38
C VAL A 138 3.56 -5.66 6.95
N GLU A 139 3.78 -6.94 6.75
CA GLU A 139 3.63 -7.53 5.43
C GLU A 139 2.18 -7.95 5.25
N VAL A 140 1.55 -7.45 4.20
CA VAL A 140 0.16 -7.76 3.90
C VAL A 140 0.10 -8.63 2.66
N SER A 141 -0.65 -9.72 2.75
CA SER A 141 -0.87 -10.62 1.62
C SER A 141 -2.37 -10.83 1.46
N ILE A 142 -2.86 -10.62 0.25
CA ILE A 142 -4.28 -10.77 -0.08
C ILE A 142 -4.33 -11.67 -1.29
N VAL A 143 -4.72 -12.92 -1.08
CA VAL A 143 -4.64 -13.97 -2.11
C VAL A 143 -6.01 -14.57 -2.34
N LYS A 144 -6.38 -14.73 -3.60
CA LYS A 144 -7.66 -15.32 -3.98
C LYS A 144 -7.79 -16.69 -3.38
N ARG A 145 -8.96 -16.95 -2.83
CA ARG A 145 -9.25 -18.23 -2.22
C ARG A 145 -9.38 -19.34 -3.24
#